data_0e750d24fece8487f797d9c5cc098605
#
_entry.id   0e750d24fece8487f797d9c5cc098605
#
_cell.length_a   1.000
_cell.length_b   1.000
_cell.length_c   1.000
_cell.angle_alpha   90.00
_cell.angle_beta   90.00
_cell.angle_gamma   90.00
#
_symmetry.space_group_name_H-M   'P 1'
#
loop_
_entity.id
_entity.type
_entity.pdbx_description
1 polymer ?
#
loop_
_entity_poly.entity_id
_entity_poly.type
_entity_poly.pdbx_seq_one_letter_code
_entity_poly.pdbx_strand_id
1 'polypeptide(L)'
;MKFSVLLPTRNGGAYLENCIRSILEQNYADMELVISDNANTDSTPQIVAMFTCDPRVKSLRIDQPVSVTDNWNNAFRASSGDYTLMMGDDDYMLPCCLERIEEILERNNQPDCIVYNAYSYVAPDSINGNAQSFYSDSHFRFGPDLRVERFIEPGERFEIVRNMFRFKVGIPLNMQTVLVGRKAADKIRGGLFQAPFPDHYALNSLLLTAERWVFSPEKLLVVGLSPKSFGHYVYSNQQGGGLAYLGIKDDFDGRLPGNVLLNGMHVWLNLLKQNYSELLQGVAVDRAGYVRRQVYSWFLQLRLGTITVGEFRRNFSLLSPSDFGGLLAAIVDRESWERLWHMLCSWNRSDAETQWRSLHSLNEVVDIRQFAQWLSHRGAVER
;
A
#
# COMPACT_ATOMS: atom_id res chain seq x y z
N MET A 1 -15.19 15.25 -16.41
CA MET A 1 -15.28 13.99 -15.61
C MET A 1 -14.88 14.33 -14.18
N LYS A 2 -15.67 13.95 -13.18
CA LYS A 2 -15.37 14.37 -11.80
C LYS A 2 -14.46 13.38 -11.09
N PHE A 3 -13.37 13.90 -10.50
CA PHE A 3 -12.46 13.12 -9.66
C PHE A 3 -12.67 13.41 -8.17
N SER A 4 -12.67 12.37 -7.35
CA SER A 4 -12.58 12.49 -5.89
C SER A 4 -11.20 12.02 -5.42
N VAL A 5 -10.42 12.95 -4.86
CA VAL A 5 -9.18 12.61 -4.16
C VAL A 5 -9.51 12.36 -2.69
N LEU A 6 -9.30 11.12 -2.24
CA LEU A 6 -9.56 10.72 -0.85
C LEU A 6 -8.29 10.86 -0.03
N LEU A 7 -8.36 11.64 1.05
CA LEU A 7 -7.23 11.91 1.95
C LEU A 7 -7.63 11.62 3.41
N PRO A 8 -7.71 10.34 3.81
CA PRO A 8 -7.89 9.97 5.21
C PRO A 8 -6.58 10.18 5.97
N THR A 9 -6.59 10.98 7.03
CA THR A 9 -5.38 11.32 7.78
C THR A 9 -5.50 10.98 9.27
N ARG A 10 -4.37 10.55 9.85
CA ARG A 10 -4.21 10.33 11.29
C ARG A 10 -2.87 10.87 11.78
N ASN A 11 -2.90 12.07 12.43
CA ASN A 11 -1.72 12.78 12.93
C ASN A 11 -0.63 13.00 11.84
N GLY A 12 -1.07 13.40 10.64
CA GLY A 12 -0.23 13.63 9.46
C GLY A 12 0.36 15.04 9.36
N GLY A 13 0.17 15.90 10.38
CA GLY A 13 0.44 17.34 10.31
C GLY A 13 1.84 17.75 9.82
N ALA A 14 2.85 16.90 10.00
CA ALA A 14 4.20 17.19 9.50
C ALA A 14 4.33 17.15 7.97
N TYR A 15 3.42 16.47 7.26
CA TYR A 15 3.51 16.20 5.80
C TYR A 15 2.29 16.71 5.04
N LEU A 16 1.13 16.78 5.70
CA LEU A 16 -0.18 17.01 5.12
C LEU A 16 -0.29 18.28 4.26
N GLU A 17 0.39 19.37 4.66
CA GLU A 17 0.32 20.62 3.92
C GLU A 17 0.84 20.48 2.49
N ASN A 18 1.99 19.83 2.30
CA ASN A 18 2.56 19.58 0.98
C ASN A 18 1.65 18.69 0.13
N CYS A 19 1.04 17.67 0.74
CA CYS A 19 0.06 16.81 0.07
C CYS A 19 -1.15 17.61 -0.42
N ILE A 20 -1.84 18.37 0.46
CA ILE A 20 -3.01 19.16 0.09
C ILE A 20 -2.68 20.18 -1.00
N ARG A 21 -1.56 20.90 -0.88
CA ARG A 21 -1.11 21.87 -1.90
C ARG A 21 -0.93 21.19 -3.25
N SER A 22 -0.28 20.04 -3.31
CA SER A 22 -0.04 19.33 -4.57
C SER A 22 -1.32 18.92 -5.28
N ILE A 23 -2.39 18.64 -4.53
CA ILE A 23 -3.71 18.30 -5.06
C ILE A 23 -4.45 19.56 -5.54
N LEU A 24 -4.44 20.63 -4.75
CA LEU A 24 -5.16 21.87 -5.10
C LEU A 24 -4.44 22.72 -6.18
N GLU A 25 -3.14 22.50 -6.36
CA GLU A 25 -2.33 23.12 -7.43
C GLU A 25 -2.59 22.45 -8.82
N GLN A 26 -3.38 21.34 -8.89
CA GLN A 26 -3.81 20.78 -10.16
C GLN A 26 -4.71 21.77 -10.92
N ASN A 27 -4.43 21.98 -12.21
CA ASN A 27 -5.26 22.80 -13.08
C ASN A 27 -6.48 22.02 -13.61
N TYR A 28 -7.27 21.46 -12.69
CA TYR A 28 -8.43 20.65 -12.99
C TYR A 28 -9.64 21.10 -12.16
N ALA A 29 -10.67 21.59 -12.82
CA ALA A 29 -11.80 22.25 -12.15
C ALA A 29 -12.79 21.24 -11.55
N ASP A 30 -13.06 20.11 -12.23
CA ASP A 30 -14.09 19.14 -11.84
C ASP A 30 -13.49 18.06 -10.91
N MET A 31 -12.97 18.51 -9.77
CA MET A 31 -12.42 17.64 -8.73
C MET A 31 -12.89 18.04 -7.35
N GLU A 32 -12.88 17.11 -6.42
CA GLU A 32 -13.03 17.34 -4.99
C GLU A 32 -11.91 16.67 -4.21
N LEU A 33 -11.44 17.34 -3.16
CA LEU A 33 -10.54 16.77 -2.15
C LEU A 33 -11.35 16.47 -0.90
N VAL A 34 -11.48 15.18 -0.57
CA VAL A 34 -12.23 14.72 0.60
C VAL A 34 -11.26 14.34 1.71
N ILE A 35 -11.10 15.21 2.70
CA ILE A 35 -10.22 15.01 3.86
C ILE A 35 -11.04 14.38 4.99
N SER A 36 -10.63 13.21 5.47
CA SER A 36 -11.22 12.58 6.66
C SER A 36 -10.25 12.66 7.83
N ASP A 37 -10.51 13.62 8.72
CA ASP A 37 -9.73 13.88 9.95
C ASP A 37 -10.15 12.86 11.03
N ASN A 38 -9.30 11.88 11.30
CA ASN A 38 -9.57 10.81 12.27
C ASN A 38 -9.19 11.23 13.70
N ALA A 39 -9.94 12.18 14.28
CA ALA A 39 -9.71 12.70 15.63
C ALA A 39 -8.24 13.09 15.88
N ASN A 40 -7.65 13.82 14.94
CA ASN A 40 -6.25 14.22 15.00
C ASN A 40 -5.98 15.14 16.20
N THR A 41 -4.81 14.95 16.85
CA THR A 41 -4.40 15.66 18.06
C THR A 41 -3.13 16.50 17.87
N ASP A 42 -2.53 16.43 16.68
CA ASP A 42 -1.39 17.25 16.25
C ASP A 42 -1.83 18.51 15.48
N SER A 43 -0.96 19.09 14.66
CA SER A 43 -1.25 20.27 13.82
C SER A 43 -2.21 20.00 12.63
N THR A 44 -2.64 18.77 12.42
CA THR A 44 -3.52 18.40 11.29
C THR A 44 -4.78 19.27 11.17
N PRO A 45 -5.57 19.50 12.25
CA PRO A 45 -6.79 20.31 12.16
C PRO A 45 -6.51 21.76 11.74
N GLN A 46 -5.43 22.35 12.23
CA GLN A 46 -5.01 23.71 11.88
C GLN A 46 -4.60 23.80 10.40
N ILE A 47 -3.88 22.81 9.89
CA ILE A 47 -3.49 22.75 8.48
C ILE A 47 -4.72 22.59 7.60
N VAL A 48 -5.62 21.66 7.91
CA VAL A 48 -6.87 21.47 7.16
C VAL A 48 -7.67 22.77 7.09
N ALA A 49 -7.77 23.50 8.23
CA ALA A 49 -8.51 24.76 8.28
C ALA A 49 -8.00 25.83 7.31
N MET A 50 -6.71 25.83 6.94
CA MET A 50 -6.15 26.77 5.96
C MET A 50 -6.72 26.60 4.54
N PHE A 51 -7.28 25.43 4.24
CA PHE A 51 -7.76 25.08 2.90
C PHE A 51 -9.27 24.98 2.79
N THR A 52 -10.01 25.12 3.86
CA THR A 52 -11.50 24.97 3.87
C THR A 52 -12.23 26.06 3.09
N CYS A 53 -11.57 27.16 2.74
CA CYS A 53 -12.13 28.21 1.86
C CYS A 53 -12.11 27.81 0.36
N ASP A 54 -11.32 26.79 -0.04
CA ASP A 54 -11.35 26.30 -1.41
C ASP A 54 -12.63 25.44 -1.60
N PRO A 55 -13.50 25.80 -2.58
CA PRO A 55 -14.77 25.08 -2.78
C PRO A 55 -14.61 23.62 -3.18
N ARG A 56 -13.42 23.20 -3.61
CA ARG A 56 -13.10 21.81 -3.93
C ARG A 56 -12.81 20.98 -2.69
N VAL A 57 -12.55 21.60 -1.52
CA VAL A 57 -12.19 20.92 -0.29
C VAL A 57 -13.45 20.57 0.52
N LYS A 58 -13.61 19.27 0.81
CA LYS A 58 -14.59 18.72 1.73
C LYS A 58 -13.88 18.12 2.93
N SER A 59 -13.97 18.77 4.07
CA SER A 59 -13.37 18.31 5.32
C SER A 59 -14.39 17.68 6.23
N LEU A 60 -14.09 16.49 6.74
CA LEU A 60 -14.91 15.70 7.67
C LEU A 60 -14.06 15.42 8.89
N ARG A 61 -14.56 15.80 10.09
CA ARG A 61 -13.92 15.47 11.35
C ARG A 61 -14.67 14.34 12.05
N ILE A 62 -13.93 13.34 12.49
CA ILE A 62 -14.42 12.25 13.34
C ILE A 62 -14.10 12.60 14.79
N ASP A 63 -15.07 12.52 15.69
CA ASP A 63 -14.92 12.96 17.09
C ASP A 63 -14.06 12.02 17.93
N GLN A 64 -14.10 10.72 17.63
CA GLN A 64 -13.33 9.69 18.33
C GLN A 64 -12.49 8.89 17.35
N PRO A 65 -11.27 8.46 17.72
CA PRO A 65 -10.43 7.67 16.84
C PRO A 65 -11.12 6.38 16.37
N VAL A 66 -11.15 6.17 15.06
CA VAL A 66 -11.64 4.95 14.43
C VAL A 66 -10.51 4.18 13.74
N SER A 67 -10.80 2.96 13.30
CA SER A 67 -9.85 2.16 12.51
C SER A 67 -9.48 2.83 11.19
N VAL A 68 -8.36 2.44 10.61
CA VAL A 68 -7.95 2.89 9.26
C VAL A 68 -9.04 2.59 8.24
N THR A 69 -9.66 1.43 8.31
CA THR A 69 -10.75 1.00 7.42
C THR A 69 -11.96 1.92 7.53
N ASP A 70 -12.38 2.25 8.76
CA ASP A 70 -13.53 3.13 8.98
C ASP A 70 -13.24 4.55 8.49
N ASN A 71 -12.02 5.04 8.70
CA ASN A 71 -11.59 6.35 8.24
C ASN A 71 -11.59 6.43 6.68
N TRP A 72 -11.09 5.39 6.02
CA TRP A 72 -11.10 5.30 4.56
C TRP A 72 -12.51 5.23 3.99
N ASN A 73 -13.37 4.41 4.61
CA ASN A 73 -14.78 4.34 4.25
C ASN A 73 -15.52 5.66 4.51
N ASN A 74 -15.13 6.43 5.53
CA ASN A 74 -15.71 7.75 5.80
C ASN A 74 -15.41 8.72 4.65
N ALA A 75 -14.14 8.77 4.18
CA ALA A 75 -13.77 9.58 3.03
C ALA A 75 -14.50 9.12 1.75
N PHE A 76 -14.54 7.80 1.49
CA PHE A 76 -15.19 7.26 0.30
C PHE A 76 -16.69 7.54 0.27
N ARG A 77 -17.41 7.33 1.37
CA ARG A 77 -18.87 7.62 1.45
C ARG A 77 -19.19 9.09 1.22
N ALA A 78 -18.29 9.98 1.62
CA ALA A 78 -18.48 11.41 1.43
C ALA A 78 -18.14 11.91 0.03
N SER A 79 -17.46 11.10 -0.78
CA SER A 79 -17.03 11.46 -2.13
C SER A 79 -18.14 11.23 -3.16
N SER A 80 -18.11 11.97 -4.29
CA SER A 80 -19.15 11.96 -5.32
C SER A 80 -18.62 11.90 -6.76
N GLY A 81 -17.29 11.75 -6.94
CA GLY A 81 -16.67 11.71 -8.26
C GLY A 81 -16.97 10.42 -9.02
N ASP A 82 -16.88 10.51 -10.35
CA ASP A 82 -16.99 9.36 -11.26
C ASP A 82 -15.85 8.37 -11.04
N TYR A 83 -14.69 8.89 -10.65
CA TYR A 83 -13.50 8.14 -10.30
C TYR A 83 -12.93 8.63 -8.97
N THR A 84 -12.32 7.70 -8.24
CA THR A 84 -11.65 7.99 -6.97
C THR A 84 -10.19 7.55 -7.00
N LEU A 85 -9.33 8.36 -6.40
CA LEU A 85 -7.95 8.03 -6.10
C LEU A 85 -7.67 8.29 -4.61
N MET A 86 -6.79 7.47 -4.03
CA MET A 86 -6.39 7.55 -2.63
C MET A 86 -5.03 8.25 -2.53
N MET A 87 -4.89 9.16 -1.55
CA MET A 87 -3.61 9.77 -1.19
C MET A 87 -3.33 9.52 0.29
N GLY A 88 -2.08 9.23 0.61
CA GLY A 88 -1.57 9.35 1.98
C GLY A 88 -1.21 10.79 2.29
N ASP A 89 -1.15 11.14 3.56
CA ASP A 89 -0.79 12.49 4.00
C ASP A 89 0.69 12.85 3.77
N ASP A 90 1.52 11.86 3.48
CA ASP A 90 2.93 11.98 3.09
C ASP A 90 3.19 11.79 1.58
N ASP A 91 2.14 11.68 0.76
CA ASP A 91 2.22 11.58 -0.71
C ASP A 91 2.22 12.96 -1.38
N TYR A 92 2.58 12.99 -2.68
CA TYR A 92 2.58 14.21 -3.49
C TYR A 92 2.07 13.93 -4.91
N MET A 93 1.07 14.71 -5.35
CA MET A 93 0.53 14.64 -6.70
C MET A 93 1.40 15.48 -7.65
N LEU A 94 1.94 14.84 -8.69
CA LEU A 94 2.79 15.56 -9.66
C LEU A 94 1.97 16.51 -10.51
N PRO A 95 2.57 17.60 -11.05
CA PRO A 95 1.87 18.53 -11.92
C PRO A 95 1.17 17.84 -13.10
N CYS A 96 -0.01 18.32 -13.47
CA CYS A 96 -0.84 17.78 -14.56
C CYS A 96 -1.29 16.31 -14.36
N CYS A 97 -1.28 15.80 -13.12
CA CYS A 97 -1.67 14.41 -12.85
C CYS A 97 -3.13 14.14 -13.29
N LEU A 98 -4.07 14.99 -12.91
CA LEU A 98 -5.49 14.78 -13.22
C LEU A 98 -5.81 14.93 -14.72
N GLU A 99 -5.19 15.87 -15.41
CA GLU A 99 -5.29 16.01 -16.87
C GLU A 99 -4.74 14.77 -17.58
N ARG A 100 -3.58 14.26 -17.12
CA ARG A 100 -2.99 13.03 -17.69
C ARG A 100 -3.85 11.81 -17.43
N ILE A 101 -4.45 11.70 -16.24
CA ILE A 101 -5.41 10.63 -15.92
C ILE A 101 -6.62 10.71 -16.85
N GLU A 102 -7.17 11.90 -17.09
CA GLU A 102 -8.31 12.07 -18.00
C GLU A 102 -7.95 11.65 -19.42
N GLU A 103 -6.78 12.04 -19.94
CA GLU A 103 -6.29 11.58 -21.25
C GLU A 103 -6.18 10.05 -21.32
N ILE A 104 -5.69 9.38 -20.25
CA ILE A 104 -5.62 7.91 -20.20
C ILE A 104 -7.02 7.31 -20.22
N LEU A 105 -7.98 7.89 -19.49
CA LEU A 105 -9.36 7.43 -19.47
C LEU A 105 -10.02 7.55 -20.83
N GLU A 106 -9.85 8.68 -21.52
CA GLU A 106 -10.45 8.95 -22.82
C GLU A 106 -9.94 8.00 -23.90
N ARG A 107 -8.60 7.87 -24.03
CA ARG A 107 -8.00 7.00 -25.07
C ARG A 107 -8.26 5.51 -24.84
N ASN A 108 -8.65 5.11 -23.61
CA ASN A 108 -8.98 3.73 -23.25
C ASN A 108 -10.48 3.49 -23.05
N ASN A 109 -11.36 4.41 -23.51
CA ASN A 109 -12.81 4.33 -23.38
C ASN A 109 -13.29 4.11 -21.93
N GLN A 110 -12.79 4.89 -20.99
CA GLN A 110 -13.20 4.93 -19.59
C GLN A 110 -13.19 3.53 -18.92
N PRO A 111 -12.00 2.92 -18.70
CA PRO A 111 -11.89 1.64 -18.01
C PRO A 111 -12.36 1.75 -16.57
N ASP A 112 -12.71 0.62 -15.95
CA ASP A 112 -13.12 0.57 -14.54
C ASP A 112 -11.98 0.95 -13.59
N CYS A 113 -10.74 0.56 -13.93
CA CYS A 113 -9.56 0.86 -13.14
C CYS A 113 -8.36 1.19 -14.04
N ILE A 114 -7.54 2.12 -13.57
CA ILE A 114 -6.22 2.41 -14.15
C ILE A 114 -5.17 2.16 -13.08
N VAL A 115 -4.12 1.42 -13.44
CA VAL A 115 -2.88 1.35 -12.67
C VAL A 115 -1.87 2.25 -13.34
N TYR A 116 -1.31 3.19 -12.62
CA TYR A 116 -0.22 4.05 -13.09
C TYR A 116 1.00 3.90 -12.18
N ASN A 117 2.14 4.36 -12.66
CA ASN A 117 3.38 4.28 -11.91
C ASN A 117 3.56 5.52 -11.01
N ALA A 118 4.51 5.43 -10.10
CA ALA A 118 4.86 6.49 -9.17
C ALA A 118 6.36 6.48 -8.88
N TYR A 119 6.90 7.60 -8.45
CA TYR A 119 8.17 7.62 -7.73
C TYR A 119 7.93 7.24 -6.27
N SER A 120 8.97 6.72 -5.60
CA SER A 120 8.97 6.63 -4.14
C SER A 120 9.91 7.68 -3.57
N TYR A 121 9.49 8.34 -2.50
CA TYR A 121 10.32 9.25 -1.72
C TYR A 121 10.37 8.78 -0.27
N VAL A 122 11.57 8.65 0.27
CA VAL A 122 11.81 8.28 1.66
C VAL A 122 12.31 9.51 2.40
N ALA A 123 11.49 10.00 3.32
CA ALA A 123 11.79 11.18 4.11
C ALA A 123 12.98 10.93 5.06
N PRO A 124 13.72 11.99 5.47
CA PRO A 124 14.74 11.89 6.50
C PRO A 124 14.21 11.14 7.74
N ASP A 125 15.10 10.46 8.44
CA ASP A 125 14.81 9.67 9.65
C ASP A 125 13.86 8.48 9.49
N SER A 126 13.37 8.22 8.26
CA SER A 126 12.53 7.05 7.96
C SER A 126 13.33 5.74 7.93
N ILE A 127 14.62 5.79 7.71
CA ILE A 127 15.54 4.66 7.75
C ILE A 127 16.46 4.83 8.94
N ASN A 128 16.32 4.00 9.94
CA ASN A 128 17.10 3.87 11.19
C ASN A 128 18.24 4.89 11.38
N GLY A 129 17.91 6.11 11.84
CA GLY A 129 18.89 7.15 12.20
C GLY A 129 19.62 7.79 11.02
N ASN A 130 19.16 7.58 9.78
CA ASN A 130 19.72 8.25 8.62
C ASN A 130 18.96 9.54 8.34
N ALA A 131 19.61 10.68 8.58
CA ALA A 131 19.06 12.01 8.33
C ALA A 131 18.95 12.37 6.83
N GLN A 132 19.40 11.48 5.94
CA GLN A 132 19.34 11.67 4.49
C GLN A 132 18.04 11.13 3.92
N SER A 133 17.51 11.80 2.90
CA SER A 133 16.40 11.30 2.11
C SER A 133 16.86 10.43 0.95
N PHE A 134 15.94 9.60 0.45
CA PHE A 134 16.18 8.70 -0.67
C PHE A 134 14.99 8.67 -1.62
N TYR A 135 15.20 8.18 -2.85
CA TYR A 135 14.11 7.94 -3.80
C TYR A 135 14.33 6.68 -4.63
N SER A 136 13.25 6.21 -5.23
CA SER A 136 13.26 5.19 -6.26
C SER A 136 12.47 5.69 -7.47
N ASP A 137 12.95 5.35 -8.67
CA ASP A 137 12.30 5.69 -9.93
C ASP A 137 11.00 4.93 -10.19
N SER A 138 10.69 3.92 -9.40
CA SER A 138 9.47 3.14 -9.52
C SER A 138 9.01 2.68 -8.16
N HIS A 139 7.73 2.90 -7.87
CA HIS A 139 7.13 2.44 -6.63
C HIS A 139 6.80 0.95 -6.69
N PHE A 140 6.23 0.49 -7.82
CA PHE A 140 5.92 -0.92 -8.06
C PHE A 140 6.33 -1.37 -9.46
N ARG A 141 6.59 -2.67 -9.59
CA ARG A 141 6.82 -3.33 -10.89
C ARG A 141 5.60 -4.17 -11.23
N PHE A 142 4.77 -3.66 -12.11
CA PHE A 142 3.59 -4.35 -12.60
C PHE A 142 3.86 -5.01 -13.97
N GLY A 143 4.05 -6.35 -13.95
CA GLY A 143 4.28 -7.12 -15.17
C GLY A 143 5.70 -6.99 -15.76
N PRO A 144 5.93 -7.61 -16.92
CA PRO A 144 7.26 -7.72 -17.52
C PRO A 144 7.74 -6.45 -18.22
N ASP A 145 6.84 -5.66 -18.82
CA ASP A 145 7.18 -4.40 -19.49
C ASP A 145 6.42 -3.22 -18.88
N LEU A 146 7.16 -2.35 -18.19
CA LEU A 146 6.65 -1.17 -17.52
C LEU A 146 6.66 0.08 -18.41
N ARG A 147 6.97 -0.05 -19.69
CA ARG A 147 7.11 1.09 -20.64
C ARG A 147 5.92 1.25 -21.56
N VAL A 148 5.07 0.25 -21.67
CA VAL A 148 3.98 0.20 -22.63
C VAL A 148 2.63 0.18 -21.91
N GLU A 149 1.76 1.12 -22.30
CA GLU A 149 0.37 1.13 -21.88
C GLU A 149 -0.37 -0.09 -22.45
N ARG A 150 -1.13 -0.79 -21.62
CA ARG A 150 -1.82 -2.00 -22.03
C ARG A 150 -3.03 -2.32 -21.17
N PHE A 151 -3.95 -3.11 -21.70
CA PHE A 151 -4.95 -3.76 -20.88
C PHE A 151 -4.32 -4.86 -20.01
N ILE A 152 -4.89 -5.02 -18.81
CA ILE A 152 -4.51 -6.11 -17.89
C ILE A 152 -5.55 -7.20 -18.04
N GLU A 153 -5.12 -8.33 -18.60
CA GLU A 153 -5.99 -9.44 -18.93
C GLU A 153 -6.60 -10.10 -17.68
N PRO A 154 -7.84 -10.62 -17.75
CA PRO A 154 -8.49 -11.29 -16.62
C PRO A 154 -7.66 -12.41 -16.00
N GLY A 155 -6.97 -13.22 -16.83
CA GLY A 155 -6.12 -14.31 -16.36
C GLY A 155 -4.92 -13.81 -15.55
N GLU A 156 -4.29 -12.69 -15.95
CA GLU A 156 -3.19 -12.05 -15.21
C GLU A 156 -3.69 -11.53 -13.85
N ARG A 157 -4.84 -10.86 -13.83
CA ARG A 157 -5.47 -10.35 -12.60
C ARG A 157 -5.81 -11.47 -11.62
N PHE A 158 -6.38 -12.55 -12.13
CA PHE A 158 -6.71 -13.72 -11.32
C PHE A 158 -5.45 -14.39 -10.73
N GLU A 159 -4.35 -14.47 -11.51
CA GLU A 159 -3.10 -15.05 -11.00
C GLU A 159 -2.46 -14.19 -9.91
N ILE A 160 -2.58 -12.86 -9.97
CA ILE A 160 -2.16 -11.97 -8.87
C ILE A 160 -2.93 -12.35 -7.59
N VAL A 161 -4.25 -12.42 -7.65
CA VAL A 161 -5.08 -12.79 -6.50
C VAL A 161 -4.71 -14.20 -6.00
N ARG A 162 -4.58 -15.17 -6.89
CA ARG A 162 -4.24 -16.56 -6.55
C ARG A 162 -2.88 -16.67 -5.86
N ASN A 163 -1.90 -15.83 -6.25
CA ASN A 163 -0.60 -15.77 -5.60
C ASN A 163 -0.69 -15.23 -4.17
N MET A 164 -1.62 -14.30 -3.89
CA MET A 164 -1.89 -13.88 -2.52
C MET A 164 -2.39 -15.03 -1.66
N PHE A 165 -3.31 -15.87 -2.16
CA PHE A 165 -3.78 -17.07 -1.46
C PHE A 165 -2.66 -18.07 -1.17
N ARG A 166 -1.60 -18.09 -1.99
CA ARG A 166 -0.38 -18.91 -1.80
C ARG A 166 0.67 -18.24 -0.90
N PHE A 167 0.36 -17.08 -0.32
CA PHE A 167 1.34 -16.26 0.42
C PHE A 167 2.60 -15.94 -0.39
N LYS A 168 2.51 -15.96 -1.71
CA LYS A 168 3.52 -15.38 -2.60
C LYS A 168 3.34 -13.88 -2.62
N VAL A 169 3.81 -13.24 -1.54
CA VAL A 169 3.55 -11.84 -1.27
C VAL A 169 4.33 -10.95 -2.22
N GLY A 170 3.64 -10.21 -3.00
CA GLY A 170 4.11 -9.18 -3.88
C GLY A 170 2.91 -8.62 -4.62
N ILE A 171 2.09 -7.76 -3.95
CA ILE A 171 1.10 -6.97 -4.69
C ILE A 171 1.91 -5.96 -5.50
N PRO A 172 1.80 -5.98 -6.85
CA PRO A 172 2.54 -5.05 -7.70
C PRO A 172 1.87 -3.68 -7.78
N LEU A 173 0.96 -3.36 -6.88
CA LEU A 173 0.17 -2.13 -6.86
C LEU A 173 -0.29 -1.80 -5.44
N ASN A 174 -0.57 -0.52 -5.17
CA ASN A 174 -1.23 -0.05 -3.96
C ASN A 174 -2.37 0.92 -4.31
N MET A 175 -3.17 1.33 -3.32
CA MET A 175 -4.32 2.21 -3.58
C MET A 175 -3.91 3.58 -4.13
N GLN A 176 -2.74 4.10 -3.79
CA GLN A 176 -2.25 5.40 -4.30
C GLN A 176 -1.95 5.35 -5.81
N THR A 177 -1.61 4.18 -6.33
CA THR A 177 -1.30 4.00 -7.75
C THR A 177 -2.45 3.42 -8.58
N VAL A 178 -3.65 3.41 -8.01
CA VAL A 178 -4.85 2.89 -8.69
C VAL A 178 -5.98 3.91 -8.67
N LEU A 179 -6.40 4.32 -9.86
CA LEU A 179 -7.66 5.03 -10.05
C LEU A 179 -8.79 4.01 -10.12
N VAL A 180 -9.88 4.26 -9.40
CA VAL A 180 -11.02 3.35 -9.32
C VAL A 180 -12.30 4.06 -9.77
N GLY A 181 -12.98 3.52 -10.77
CA GLY A 181 -14.29 3.98 -11.19
C GLY A 181 -15.35 3.72 -10.12
N ARG A 182 -16.21 4.70 -9.86
CA ARG A 182 -17.28 4.62 -8.86
C ARG A 182 -18.15 3.39 -9.05
N LYS A 183 -18.56 3.11 -10.29
CA LYS A 183 -19.39 1.95 -10.63
C LYS A 183 -18.72 0.62 -10.26
N ALA A 184 -17.41 0.51 -10.40
CA ALA A 184 -16.65 -0.68 -9.99
C ALA A 184 -16.56 -0.78 -8.47
N ALA A 185 -16.25 0.34 -7.81
CA ALA A 185 -16.17 0.42 -6.34
C ALA A 185 -17.49 0.04 -5.66
N ASP A 186 -18.61 0.54 -6.16
CA ASP A 186 -19.94 0.30 -5.59
C ASP A 186 -20.41 -1.17 -5.73
N LYS A 187 -19.83 -1.94 -6.65
CA LYS A 187 -20.11 -3.38 -6.83
C LYS A 187 -19.36 -4.27 -5.83
N ILE A 188 -18.40 -3.73 -5.08
CA ILE A 188 -17.58 -4.52 -4.16
C ILE A 188 -18.44 -5.00 -2.97
N ARG A 189 -18.48 -6.32 -2.80
CA ARG A 189 -19.25 -6.97 -1.73
C ARG A 189 -18.68 -6.64 -0.36
N GLY A 190 -19.55 -6.20 0.54
CA GLY A 190 -19.16 -5.74 1.87
C GLY A 190 -18.65 -4.29 1.92
N GLY A 191 -18.57 -3.60 0.78
CA GLY A 191 -18.02 -2.26 0.64
C GLY A 191 -16.56 -2.27 0.21
N LEU A 192 -16.09 -1.13 -0.34
CA LEU A 192 -14.76 -1.04 -0.98
C LEU A 192 -13.62 -1.41 -0.02
N PHE A 193 -13.66 -0.88 1.19
CA PHE A 193 -12.59 -1.06 2.16
C PHE A 193 -13.03 -1.97 3.31
N GLN A 194 -12.27 -3.06 3.55
CA GLN A 194 -12.52 -4.03 4.61
C GLN A 194 -11.29 -4.24 5.49
N ALA A 195 -11.55 -4.41 6.80
CA ALA A 195 -10.47 -4.73 7.74
C ALA A 195 -9.89 -6.14 7.48
N PRO A 196 -8.64 -6.38 7.89
CA PRO A 196 -7.72 -5.49 8.61
C PRO A 196 -6.87 -4.58 7.70
N PHE A 197 -6.74 -4.88 6.42
CA PHE A 197 -5.97 -4.14 5.44
C PHE A 197 -6.89 -3.69 4.30
N PRO A 198 -7.45 -2.47 4.39
CA PRO A 198 -8.50 -2.02 3.48
C PRO A 198 -8.05 -1.98 2.02
N ASP A 199 -6.82 -1.59 1.76
CA ASP A 199 -6.19 -1.58 0.44
C ASP A 199 -6.08 -2.98 -0.18
N HIS A 200 -5.63 -3.95 0.59
CA HIS A 200 -5.47 -5.33 0.13
C HIS A 200 -6.81 -5.96 -0.26
N TYR A 201 -7.83 -5.79 0.58
CA TYR A 201 -9.17 -6.28 0.26
C TYR A 201 -9.74 -5.59 -0.98
N ALA A 202 -9.67 -4.25 -1.04
CA ALA A 202 -10.19 -3.46 -2.15
C ALA A 202 -9.52 -3.85 -3.48
N LEU A 203 -8.20 -3.86 -3.53
CA LEU A 203 -7.44 -4.18 -4.75
C LEU A 203 -7.72 -5.59 -5.24
N ASN A 204 -7.74 -6.60 -4.35
CA ASN A 204 -8.01 -7.98 -4.76
C ASN A 204 -9.46 -8.19 -5.18
N SER A 205 -10.43 -7.51 -4.53
CA SER A 205 -11.83 -7.52 -4.96
C SER A 205 -12.00 -6.90 -6.33
N LEU A 206 -11.37 -5.74 -6.58
CA LEU A 206 -11.39 -5.07 -7.89
C LEU A 206 -10.71 -5.91 -8.97
N LEU A 207 -9.56 -6.55 -8.69
CA LEU A 207 -8.90 -7.47 -9.63
C LEU A 207 -9.81 -8.64 -10.04
N LEU A 208 -10.68 -9.11 -9.14
CA LEU A 208 -11.64 -10.19 -9.43
C LEU A 208 -12.88 -9.71 -10.20
N THR A 209 -13.36 -8.49 -9.94
CA THR A 209 -14.73 -8.09 -10.33
C THR A 209 -14.79 -6.97 -11.37
N ALA A 210 -13.81 -6.09 -11.43
CA ALA A 210 -13.82 -5.01 -12.43
C ALA A 210 -13.50 -5.57 -13.81
N GLU A 211 -14.24 -5.14 -14.83
CA GLU A 211 -14.16 -5.72 -16.16
C GLU A 211 -12.91 -5.26 -16.91
N ARG A 212 -12.64 -3.96 -16.86
CA ARG A 212 -11.59 -3.33 -17.67
C ARG A 212 -10.54 -2.64 -16.79
N TRP A 213 -9.32 -3.15 -16.89
CA TRP A 213 -8.15 -2.58 -16.25
C TRP A 213 -7.12 -2.16 -17.28
N VAL A 214 -6.56 -0.97 -17.10
CA VAL A 214 -5.46 -0.45 -17.92
C VAL A 214 -4.25 -0.21 -17.04
N PHE A 215 -3.09 -0.63 -17.49
CA PHE A 215 -1.80 -0.20 -16.95
C PHE A 215 -1.27 0.95 -17.80
N SER A 216 -0.87 2.04 -17.16
CA SER A 216 -0.14 3.14 -17.77
C SER A 216 1.27 3.25 -17.17
N PRO A 217 2.31 3.41 -18.01
CA PRO A 217 3.68 3.59 -17.53
C PRO A 217 3.92 4.97 -16.89
N GLU A 218 2.98 5.89 -17.01
CA GLU A 218 3.12 7.26 -16.56
C GLU A 218 3.29 7.35 -15.04
N LYS A 219 4.26 8.12 -14.60
CA LYS A 219 4.51 8.39 -13.18
C LYS A 219 3.77 9.67 -12.80
N LEU A 220 2.66 9.51 -12.10
CA LEU A 220 1.73 10.59 -11.82
C LEU A 220 1.79 11.07 -10.37
N LEU A 221 2.39 10.27 -9.49
CA LEU A 221 2.51 10.55 -8.07
C LEU A 221 3.94 10.33 -7.58
N VAL A 222 4.20 10.89 -6.41
CA VAL A 222 5.29 10.48 -5.51
C VAL A 222 4.65 9.86 -4.29
N VAL A 223 4.90 8.58 -4.05
CA VAL A 223 4.48 7.88 -2.83
C VAL A 223 5.53 8.13 -1.76
N GLY A 224 5.10 8.75 -0.67
CA GLY A 224 5.92 9.08 0.47
C GLY A 224 6.11 7.90 1.41
N LEU A 225 7.27 7.81 2.02
CA LEU A 225 7.52 6.98 3.19
C LEU A 225 8.10 7.88 4.29
N SER A 226 7.33 8.06 5.34
CA SER A 226 7.70 8.84 6.51
C SER A 226 7.91 7.95 7.74
N PRO A 227 8.52 8.42 8.82
CA PRO A 227 8.63 7.68 10.08
C PRO A 227 7.27 7.25 10.66
N LYS A 228 6.16 7.88 10.23
CA LYS A 228 4.79 7.57 10.66
C LYS A 228 4.06 6.61 9.71
N SER A 229 4.58 6.36 8.52
CA SER A 229 3.95 5.47 7.55
C SER A 229 3.85 4.05 8.10
N PHE A 230 2.72 3.38 7.84
CA PHE A 230 2.56 1.97 8.25
C PHE A 230 3.67 1.07 7.68
N GLY A 231 4.14 1.35 6.48
CA GLY A 231 5.30 0.67 5.88
C GLY A 231 6.54 0.71 6.79
N HIS A 232 6.78 1.83 7.49
CA HIS A 232 7.88 1.94 8.44
C HIS A 232 7.78 0.89 9.56
N TYR A 233 6.60 0.67 10.15
CA TYR A 233 6.39 -0.34 11.21
C TYR A 233 6.64 -1.77 10.72
N VAL A 234 6.31 -2.06 9.47
CA VAL A 234 6.58 -3.37 8.85
C VAL A 234 8.07 -3.56 8.64
N TYR A 235 8.77 -2.54 8.15
CA TYR A 235 10.20 -2.60 7.84
C TYR A 235 11.09 -2.51 9.09
N SER A 236 10.70 -1.70 10.08
CA SER A 236 11.43 -1.57 11.36
C SER A 236 11.12 -2.71 12.34
N ASN A 237 10.18 -3.58 12.01
CA ASN A 237 9.69 -4.66 12.86
C ASN A 237 9.12 -4.21 14.22
N GLN A 238 8.76 -2.94 14.36
CA GLN A 238 8.15 -2.33 15.56
C GLN A 238 6.63 -2.51 15.56
N GLN A 239 6.15 -3.74 15.59
CA GLN A 239 4.73 -4.07 15.34
C GLN A 239 3.76 -3.68 16.47
N GLY A 240 4.24 -3.26 17.64
CA GLY A 240 3.38 -3.09 18.82
C GLY A 240 2.41 -1.91 18.80
N GLY A 241 2.70 -0.82 18.07
CA GLY A 241 1.92 0.42 18.13
C GLY A 241 0.80 0.56 17.10
N GLY A 242 0.85 -0.18 16.00
CA GLY A 242 -0.07 -0.04 14.87
C GLY A 242 -1.33 -0.90 14.91
N LEU A 243 -1.37 -1.94 15.75
CA LEU A 243 -2.43 -2.95 15.76
C LEU A 243 -3.82 -2.39 16.09
N ALA A 244 -3.90 -1.52 17.09
CA ALA A 244 -5.17 -0.91 17.49
C ALA A 244 -5.73 0.01 16.39
N TYR A 245 -4.84 0.73 15.67
CA TYR A 245 -5.22 1.59 14.56
C TYR A 245 -5.73 0.80 13.36
N LEU A 246 -5.16 -0.38 13.11
CA LEU A 246 -5.61 -1.26 12.03
C LEU A 246 -6.94 -1.93 12.34
N GLY A 247 -7.40 -1.93 13.60
CA GLY A 247 -8.62 -2.61 14.00
C GLY A 247 -8.54 -4.13 13.83
N ILE A 248 -7.34 -4.69 13.89
CA ILE A 248 -7.09 -6.11 13.60
C ILE A 248 -7.63 -6.98 14.72
N LYS A 249 -8.64 -7.77 14.39
CA LYS A 249 -8.97 -9.01 15.09
C LYS A 249 -8.35 -10.14 14.28
N ASP A 250 -7.11 -10.48 14.59
CA ASP A 250 -6.36 -11.52 13.89
C ASP A 250 -6.47 -12.89 14.61
N ASP A 251 -7.52 -13.10 15.36
CA ASP A 251 -7.80 -14.37 16.01
C ASP A 251 -8.48 -15.32 15.02
N PHE A 252 -7.77 -16.38 14.67
CA PHE A 252 -8.24 -17.47 13.83
C PHE A 252 -7.57 -18.78 14.21
N ASP A 253 -8.22 -19.88 13.90
CA ASP A 253 -7.71 -21.21 14.23
C ASP A 253 -6.37 -21.49 13.53
N GLY A 254 -5.39 -21.91 14.30
CA GLY A 254 -4.02 -22.15 13.82
C GLY A 254 -3.19 -20.87 13.60
N ARG A 255 -3.59 -19.73 14.16
CA ARG A 255 -2.77 -18.51 14.19
C ARG A 255 -1.41 -18.78 14.80
N LEU A 256 -0.37 -18.25 14.16
CA LEU A 256 0.99 -18.27 14.66
C LEU A 256 1.44 -16.88 15.12
N PRO A 257 2.29 -16.77 16.15
CA PRO A 257 2.90 -15.50 16.52
C PRO A 257 3.80 -15.00 15.38
N GLY A 258 4.06 -13.70 15.32
CA GLY A 258 5.00 -13.13 14.36
C GLY A 258 4.38 -11.98 13.54
N ASN A 259 4.58 -12.00 12.24
CA ASN A 259 4.23 -10.86 11.38
C ASN A 259 2.72 -10.65 11.30
N VAL A 260 2.29 -9.47 11.74
CA VAL A 260 0.89 -9.04 11.76
C VAL A 260 0.29 -8.95 10.36
N LEU A 261 1.09 -8.52 9.38
CA LEU A 261 0.66 -8.47 7.99
C LEU A 261 0.23 -9.85 7.48
N LEU A 262 1.00 -10.90 7.82
CA LEU A 262 0.67 -12.27 7.40
C LEU A 262 -0.60 -12.79 8.10
N ASN A 263 -0.79 -12.45 9.37
CA ASN A 263 -2.01 -12.79 10.10
C ASN A 263 -3.21 -12.05 9.51
N GLY A 264 -3.07 -10.75 9.26
CA GLY A 264 -4.09 -9.98 8.59
C GLY A 264 -4.41 -10.48 7.18
N MET A 265 -3.38 -10.93 6.42
CA MET A 265 -3.60 -11.58 5.12
C MET A 265 -4.51 -12.80 5.24
N HIS A 266 -4.26 -13.67 6.20
CA HIS A 266 -5.11 -14.84 6.43
C HIS A 266 -6.58 -14.43 6.65
N VAL A 267 -6.81 -13.36 7.42
CA VAL A 267 -8.17 -12.86 7.73
C VAL A 267 -8.85 -12.33 6.46
N TRP A 268 -8.25 -11.37 5.76
CA TRP A 268 -8.91 -10.77 4.59
C TRP A 268 -9.00 -11.73 3.39
N LEU A 269 -8.08 -12.69 3.23
CA LEU A 269 -8.19 -13.73 2.20
C LEU A 269 -9.40 -14.64 2.43
N ASN A 270 -9.68 -15.01 3.70
CA ASN A 270 -10.89 -15.76 4.02
C ASN A 270 -12.16 -14.93 3.77
N LEU A 271 -12.16 -13.65 4.14
CA LEU A 271 -13.26 -12.74 3.84
C LEU A 271 -13.49 -12.60 2.33
N LEU A 272 -12.42 -12.43 1.55
CA LEU A 272 -12.49 -12.39 0.10
C LEU A 272 -13.09 -13.67 -0.48
N LYS A 273 -12.64 -14.83 0.01
CA LYS A 273 -13.19 -16.13 -0.41
C LYS A 273 -14.66 -16.30 -0.05
N GLN A 274 -15.09 -15.84 1.13
CA GLN A 274 -16.51 -15.87 1.52
C GLN A 274 -17.36 -15.00 0.59
N ASN A 275 -16.89 -13.78 0.28
CA ASN A 275 -17.61 -12.84 -0.55
C ASN A 275 -17.63 -13.21 -2.04
N TYR A 276 -16.62 -13.94 -2.54
CA TYR A 276 -16.45 -14.28 -3.95
C TYR A 276 -16.20 -15.77 -4.17
N SER A 277 -16.93 -16.62 -3.43
CA SER A 277 -16.75 -18.09 -3.47
C SER A 277 -16.93 -18.68 -4.87
N GLU A 278 -17.81 -18.11 -5.68
CA GLU A 278 -18.06 -18.51 -7.06
C GLU A 278 -16.89 -18.22 -8.01
N LEU A 279 -16.16 -17.12 -7.79
CA LEU A 279 -14.99 -16.74 -8.58
C LEU A 279 -13.72 -17.46 -8.08
N LEU A 280 -13.70 -17.88 -6.83
CA LEU A 280 -12.55 -18.50 -6.15
C LEU A 280 -12.76 -20.00 -5.92
N GLN A 281 -13.52 -20.68 -6.82
CA GLN A 281 -13.68 -22.13 -6.76
C GLN A 281 -12.31 -22.83 -6.86
N GLY A 282 -12.07 -23.79 -5.97
CA GLY A 282 -10.80 -24.52 -5.91
C GLY A 282 -9.61 -23.71 -5.38
N VAL A 283 -9.78 -22.42 -5.05
CA VAL A 283 -8.74 -21.60 -4.39
C VAL A 283 -8.93 -21.69 -2.88
N ALA A 284 -7.86 -22.02 -2.16
CA ALA A 284 -7.85 -22.08 -0.70
C ALA A 284 -6.67 -21.26 -0.15
N VAL A 285 -6.83 -20.75 1.06
CA VAL A 285 -5.74 -20.10 1.78
C VAL A 285 -4.67 -21.16 2.09
N ASP A 286 -3.47 -21.01 1.52
CA ASP A 286 -2.39 -21.99 1.63
C ASP A 286 -1.75 -21.93 3.03
N ARG A 287 -2.08 -22.90 3.87
CA ARG A 287 -1.49 -23.05 5.21
C ARG A 287 0.02 -23.20 5.14
N ALA A 288 0.55 -23.98 4.21
CA ALA A 288 1.99 -24.19 4.08
C ALA A 288 2.72 -22.89 3.67
N GLY A 289 2.13 -22.11 2.76
CA GLY A 289 2.61 -20.78 2.41
C GLY A 289 2.62 -19.82 3.59
N TYR A 290 1.54 -19.78 4.37
CA TYR A 290 1.46 -18.98 5.60
C TYR A 290 2.55 -19.35 6.60
N VAL A 291 2.70 -20.65 6.91
CA VAL A 291 3.71 -21.16 7.85
C VAL A 291 5.12 -20.80 7.39
N ARG A 292 5.45 -21.05 6.12
CA ARG A 292 6.77 -20.70 5.55
C ARG A 292 7.10 -19.23 5.74
N ARG A 293 6.13 -18.35 5.51
CA ARG A 293 6.32 -16.89 5.67
C ARG A 293 6.47 -16.50 7.14
N GLN A 294 5.69 -17.07 8.04
CA GLN A 294 5.83 -16.79 9.48
C GLN A 294 7.19 -17.28 10.01
N VAL A 295 7.61 -18.48 9.64
CA VAL A 295 8.94 -19.01 10.02
C VAL A 295 10.06 -18.11 9.48
N TYR A 296 9.97 -17.67 8.22
CA TYR A 296 10.91 -16.70 7.67
C TYR A 296 10.91 -15.39 8.48
N SER A 297 9.75 -14.89 8.85
CA SER A 297 9.62 -13.70 9.72
C SER A 297 10.30 -13.89 11.06
N TRP A 298 10.17 -15.07 11.70
CA TRP A 298 10.85 -15.36 12.98
C TRP A 298 12.37 -15.35 12.86
N PHE A 299 12.93 -15.84 11.74
CA PHE A 299 14.36 -15.74 11.47
C PHE A 299 14.81 -14.28 11.33
N LEU A 300 14.04 -13.45 10.61
CA LEU A 300 14.32 -12.03 10.51
C LEU A 300 14.26 -11.34 11.87
N GLN A 301 13.24 -11.63 12.68
CA GLN A 301 13.04 -11.07 14.01
C GLN A 301 14.19 -11.48 14.96
N LEU A 302 14.62 -12.74 14.91
CA LEU A 302 15.77 -13.22 15.68
C LEU A 302 17.05 -12.47 15.26
N ARG A 303 17.28 -12.33 13.95
CA ARG A 303 18.43 -11.61 13.41
C ARG A 303 18.47 -10.15 13.86
N LEU A 304 17.32 -9.48 13.87
CA LEU A 304 17.17 -8.08 14.29
C LEU A 304 17.15 -7.91 15.82
N GLY A 305 17.18 -9.01 16.57
CA GLY A 305 17.12 -8.98 18.02
C GLY A 305 15.77 -8.56 18.60
N THR A 306 14.69 -8.58 17.79
CA THR A 306 13.34 -8.23 18.23
C THR A 306 12.62 -9.40 18.89
N ILE A 307 13.13 -10.62 18.75
CA ILE A 307 12.77 -11.80 19.54
C ILE A 307 14.03 -12.47 20.06
N THR A 308 13.90 -13.14 21.22
CA THR A 308 14.95 -13.94 21.83
C THR A 308 15.02 -15.33 21.22
N VAL A 309 16.14 -16.04 21.41
CA VAL A 309 16.28 -17.46 21.04
C VAL A 309 15.22 -18.34 21.74
N GLY A 310 14.85 -18.00 22.97
CA GLY A 310 13.81 -18.69 23.73
C GLY A 310 12.43 -18.54 23.07
N GLU A 311 12.08 -17.34 22.66
CA GLU A 311 10.83 -17.06 21.91
C GLU A 311 10.82 -17.73 20.54
N PHE A 312 11.93 -17.68 19.82
CA PHE A 312 12.08 -18.40 18.56
C PHE A 312 11.82 -19.91 18.71
N ARG A 313 12.41 -20.56 19.71
CA ARG A 313 12.17 -21.99 19.99
C ARG A 313 10.71 -22.26 20.37
N ARG A 314 10.11 -21.40 21.20
CA ARG A 314 8.70 -21.50 21.56
C ARG A 314 7.79 -21.36 20.34
N ASN A 315 8.07 -20.44 19.43
CA ASN A 315 7.30 -20.28 18.19
C ASN A 315 7.35 -21.56 17.34
N PHE A 316 8.51 -22.19 17.24
CA PHE A 316 8.65 -23.48 16.55
C PHE A 316 7.86 -24.61 17.20
N SER A 317 7.73 -24.64 18.53
CA SER A 317 6.94 -25.65 19.22
C SER A 317 5.43 -25.56 19.02
N LEU A 318 4.95 -24.46 18.43
CA LEU A 318 3.55 -24.28 18.05
C LEU A 318 3.20 -24.91 16.69
N LEU A 319 4.20 -25.32 15.91
CA LEU A 319 3.99 -25.95 14.62
C LEU A 319 3.45 -27.37 14.76
N SER A 320 2.42 -27.69 14.00
CA SER A 320 1.89 -29.06 13.90
C SER A 320 2.80 -29.95 13.05
N PRO A 321 2.69 -31.27 13.14
CA PRO A 321 3.43 -32.19 12.25
C PRO A 321 3.19 -31.93 10.77
N SER A 322 1.98 -31.51 10.37
CA SER A 322 1.65 -31.13 8.99
C SER A 322 2.34 -29.84 8.56
N ASP A 323 2.53 -28.88 9.48
CA ASP A 323 3.28 -27.66 9.21
C ASP A 323 4.75 -27.95 8.92
N PHE A 324 5.36 -28.89 9.65
CA PHE A 324 6.73 -29.35 9.36
C PHE A 324 6.84 -30.03 7.99
N GLY A 325 5.84 -30.83 7.59
CA GLY A 325 5.77 -31.40 6.24
C GLY A 325 5.78 -30.33 5.15
N GLY A 326 5.02 -29.26 5.35
CA GLY A 326 4.98 -28.08 4.46
C GLY A 326 6.32 -27.32 4.39
N LEU A 327 7.05 -27.23 5.52
CA LEU A 327 8.40 -26.65 5.55
C LEU A 327 9.42 -27.51 4.80
N LEU A 328 9.36 -28.85 4.94
CA LEU A 328 10.22 -29.77 4.20
C LEU A 328 9.98 -29.67 2.68
N ALA A 329 8.74 -29.54 2.25
CA ALA A 329 8.43 -29.32 0.84
C ALA A 329 9.04 -28.01 0.29
N ALA A 330 9.26 -26.99 1.13
CA ALA A 330 9.93 -25.76 0.74
C ALA A 330 11.43 -25.97 0.39
N ILE A 331 12.05 -27.06 0.85
CA ILE A 331 13.45 -27.37 0.51
C ILE A 331 13.63 -27.62 -0.99
N VAL A 332 12.61 -28.08 -1.68
CA VAL A 332 12.64 -28.28 -3.16
C VAL A 332 12.14 -27.09 -3.95
N ASP A 333 11.70 -26.03 -3.28
CA ASP A 333 11.19 -24.81 -3.93
C ASP A 333 12.32 -23.79 -4.13
N ARG A 334 12.64 -23.52 -5.39
CA ARG A 334 13.71 -22.58 -5.80
C ARG A 334 13.54 -21.18 -5.19
N GLU A 335 12.32 -20.67 -5.15
CA GLU A 335 12.04 -19.33 -4.60
C GLU A 335 12.35 -19.24 -3.10
N SER A 336 12.09 -20.33 -2.35
CA SER A 336 12.44 -20.45 -0.93
C SER A 336 13.96 -20.45 -0.72
N TRP A 337 14.73 -21.08 -1.60
CA TRP A 337 16.19 -21.07 -1.55
C TRP A 337 16.80 -19.70 -1.86
N GLU A 338 16.30 -19.02 -2.86
CA GLU A 338 16.75 -17.66 -3.19
C GLU A 338 16.54 -16.70 -2.01
N ARG A 339 15.41 -16.80 -1.32
CA ARG A 339 15.13 -16.00 -0.13
C ARG A 339 16.01 -16.37 1.07
N LEU A 340 16.18 -17.66 1.32
CA LEU A 340 17.06 -18.14 2.39
C LEU A 340 18.50 -17.70 2.15
N TRP A 341 18.98 -17.84 0.91
CA TRP A 341 20.31 -17.40 0.51
C TRP A 341 20.49 -15.89 0.68
N HIS A 342 19.51 -15.12 0.24
CA HIS A 342 19.51 -13.67 0.43
C HIS A 342 19.56 -13.30 1.92
N MET A 343 18.78 -13.96 2.76
CA MET A 343 18.79 -13.78 4.21
C MET A 343 20.16 -14.09 4.81
N LEU A 344 20.79 -15.20 4.44
CA LEU A 344 22.11 -15.59 4.93
C LEU A 344 23.20 -14.61 4.49
N CYS A 345 23.19 -14.22 3.22
CA CYS A 345 24.16 -13.26 2.69
C CYS A 345 24.01 -11.84 3.24
N SER A 346 22.81 -11.48 3.72
CA SER A 346 22.51 -10.17 4.31
C SER A 346 22.51 -10.17 5.84
N TRP A 347 22.92 -11.25 6.49
CA TRP A 347 22.83 -11.42 7.95
C TRP A 347 23.47 -10.27 8.74
N ASN A 348 24.60 -9.74 8.27
CA ASN A 348 25.32 -8.65 8.91
C ASN A 348 24.93 -7.26 8.43
N ARG A 349 23.89 -7.13 7.61
CA ARG A 349 23.42 -5.85 7.07
C ARG A 349 22.10 -5.44 7.72
N SER A 350 21.89 -4.13 7.86
CA SER A 350 20.57 -3.64 8.26
C SER A 350 19.53 -4.00 7.19
N ASP A 351 18.27 -4.24 7.59
CA ASP A 351 17.20 -4.52 6.61
C ASP A 351 17.00 -3.34 5.65
N ALA A 352 17.22 -2.11 6.13
CA ALA A 352 17.27 -0.93 5.30
C ALA A 352 18.27 -1.10 4.15
N GLU A 353 19.52 -1.50 4.41
CA GLU A 353 20.53 -1.68 3.37
C GLU A 353 20.23 -2.81 2.38
N THR A 354 19.50 -3.85 2.79
CA THR A 354 19.15 -4.98 1.93
C THR A 354 17.88 -4.74 1.11
N GLN A 355 16.89 -4.10 1.68
CA GLN A 355 15.62 -3.80 0.99
C GLN A 355 15.73 -2.57 0.08
N TRP A 356 16.61 -1.63 0.41
CA TRP A 356 16.71 -0.32 -0.21
C TRP A 356 17.91 -0.16 -1.14
N ARG A 357 18.54 -1.26 -1.57
CA ARG A 357 19.69 -1.23 -2.52
C ARG A 357 19.39 -0.54 -3.85
N SER A 358 18.10 -0.41 -4.20
CA SER A 358 17.67 0.32 -5.40
C SER A 358 17.34 1.78 -5.13
N LEU A 359 17.52 2.26 -3.89
CA LEU A 359 17.30 3.67 -3.55
C LEU A 359 18.51 4.51 -3.93
N HIS A 360 18.20 5.64 -4.52
CA HIS A 360 19.16 6.70 -4.80
C HIS A 360 19.13 7.71 -3.65
N SER A 361 20.31 8.07 -3.14
CA SER A 361 20.41 9.11 -2.12
C SER A 361 20.12 10.48 -2.72
N LEU A 362 19.44 11.32 -1.96
CA LEU A 362 19.17 12.72 -2.28
C LEU A 362 19.96 13.64 -1.38
N ASN A 363 20.78 14.48 -1.96
CA ASN A 363 21.47 15.54 -1.23
C ASN A 363 20.60 16.80 -1.27
N GLU A 364 20.51 17.51 -0.14
CA GLU A 364 19.83 18.81 -0.03
C GLU A 364 18.30 18.79 -0.29
N VAL A 365 17.66 17.62 -0.35
CA VAL A 365 16.21 17.46 -0.48
C VAL A 365 15.68 16.98 0.86
N VAL A 366 14.91 17.80 1.56
CA VAL A 366 14.45 17.52 2.93
C VAL A 366 12.95 17.20 3.00
N ASP A 367 12.19 17.50 1.94
CA ASP A 367 10.76 17.17 1.88
C ASP A 367 10.32 16.74 0.47
N ILE A 368 9.11 16.20 0.40
CA ILE A 368 8.53 15.64 -0.83
C ILE A 368 8.27 16.71 -1.90
N ARG A 369 7.98 17.96 -1.52
CA ARG A 369 7.78 19.07 -2.46
C ARG A 369 9.09 19.45 -3.14
N GLN A 370 10.17 19.54 -2.37
CA GLN A 370 11.52 19.78 -2.93
C GLN A 370 11.92 18.62 -3.86
N PHE A 371 11.56 17.39 -3.52
CA PHE A 371 11.79 16.26 -4.42
C PHE A 371 11.03 16.40 -5.74
N ALA A 372 9.76 16.77 -5.71
CA ALA A 372 8.98 17.02 -6.92
C ALA A 372 9.57 18.14 -7.77
N GLN A 373 10.06 19.21 -7.15
CA GLN A 373 10.78 20.30 -7.84
C GLN A 373 12.08 19.79 -8.47
N TRP A 374 12.85 19.01 -7.74
CA TRP A 374 14.09 18.37 -8.24
C TRP A 374 13.82 17.49 -9.45
N LEU A 375 12.75 16.69 -9.44
CA LEU A 375 12.31 15.88 -10.59
C LEU A 375 11.99 16.76 -11.82
N SER A 376 11.32 17.88 -11.63
CA SER A 376 10.97 18.81 -12.70
C SER A 376 12.21 19.41 -13.37
N HIS A 377 13.22 19.77 -12.57
CA HIS A 377 14.51 20.27 -13.07
C HIS A 377 15.29 19.20 -13.85
N ARG A 378 15.32 17.97 -13.33
CA ARG A 378 16.00 16.85 -14.00
C ARG A 378 15.36 16.49 -15.35
N GLY A 379 14.03 16.42 -15.41
CA GLY A 379 13.30 16.17 -16.66
C GLY A 379 13.44 17.29 -17.70
N ALA A 380 13.77 18.52 -17.29
CA ALA A 380 14.08 19.60 -18.20
C ALA A 380 15.51 19.52 -18.80
N VAL A 381 16.44 18.86 -18.10
CA VAL A 381 17.83 18.67 -18.55
C VAL A 381 17.97 17.44 -19.47
N GLU A 382 17.08 16.44 -19.30
CA GLU A 382 17.08 15.21 -20.11
C GLU A 382 16.27 15.32 -21.42
N ARG A 383 15.62 16.46 -21.70
CA ARG A 383 14.95 16.80 -22.97
C ARG A 383 15.81 17.72 -23.81
#